data_b3c594afcbf3b0d1ac80d9b7176b18d9
#
_entry.id   b3c594afcbf3b0d1ac80d9b7176b18d9
#
_cell.length_a   1.000
_cell.length_b   1.000
_cell.length_c   1.000
_cell.angle_alpha   90.00
_cell.angle_beta   90.00
_cell.angle_gamma   90.00
#
_symmetry.space_group_name_H-M   'P 1'
#
loop_
_entity.id
_entity.type
_entity.pdbx_description
1 polymer ?
#
loop_
_entity_poly.entity_id
_entity_poly.type
_entity_poly.pdbx_seq_one_letter_code
_entity_poly.pdbx_strand_id
1 'polypeptide(L)'
;MQTASSAPRKGALTRALSAPGTANGLILLGAVLQVLFFILYLINGDVHVDEAMLVLNARSLAREGTDIFGQRMPVYFDTWLYGGQSSLATYLAAAFIRLFGNQIWIARLPLALTAFAGLFALKGLVRLLFPGQYTVQNTVLLLTAIEPWRLYQSAWTLDCAYLPFVLLFALYFLVHAVEKPKARLLFYTLSMACFALGLYAYMAAAILIPVLLVILYLSLLIKKKMKFRYALWSVAVLAVCALPFLLLGLVQAGLLKDCNFLGLSITAMDSYARGNSTTIFGTAGTAGAVFQRAFSNLGGVLYNSLVPDLMLLQSARYPTLSGNVSNYPFGHTVAGLLALA
;
A
#
# COMPACT_ATOMS: atom_id res chain seq x y z
N MET A 1 37.82 -5.89 -47.78
CA MET A 1 36.85 -6.87 -47.18
C MET A 1 36.44 -6.31 -45.83
N GLN A 2 35.29 -5.63 -45.78
CA GLN A 2 34.71 -5.19 -44.52
C GLN A 2 33.89 -6.35 -43.94
N THR A 3 34.32 -6.90 -42.80
CA THR A 3 33.54 -7.87 -42.04
C THR A 3 32.37 -7.13 -41.41
N ALA A 4 31.17 -7.32 -41.96
CA ALA A 4 29.92 -6.87 -41.34
C ALA A 4 29.78 -7.59 -39.99
N SER A 5 30.00 -6.86 -38.89
CA SER A 5 29.69 -7.30 -37.54
C SER A 5 28.17 -7.51 -37.44
N SER A 6 27.72 -8.76 -37.48
CA SER A 6 26.33 -9.10 -37.23
C SER A 6 26.01 -8.83 -35.77
N ALA A 7 25.27 -7.77 -35.46
CA ALA A 7 24.76 -7.51 -34.14
C ALA A 7 24.00 -8.78 -33.63
N PRO A 8 24.18 -9.17 -32.36
CA PRO A 8 23.55 -10.38 -31.84
C PRO A 8 22.02 -10.26 -31.94
N ARG A 9 21.37 -11.28 -32.50
CA ARG A 9 19.89 -11.33 -32.62
C ARG A 9 19.27 -11.28 -31.23
N LYS A 10 18.60 -10.19 -30.90
CA LYS A 10 17.83 -10.07 -29.65
C LYS A 10 16.88 -11.28 -29.51
N GLY A 11 16.85 -11.90 -28.33
CA GLY A 11 15.97 -13.00 -28.02
C GLY A 11 14.48 -12.63 -28.22
N ALA A 12 13.61 -13.61 -28.38
CA ALA A 12 12.16 -13.38 -28.61
C ALA A 12 11.52 -12.54 -27.49
N LEU A 13 11.86 -12.82 -26.24
CA LEU A 13 11.38 -12.08 -25.07
C LEU A 13 11.82 -10.61 -25.12
N THR A 14 13.10 -10.34 -25.39
CA THR A 14 13.63 -8.96 -25.47
C THR A 14 12.94 -8.17 -26.60
N ARG A 15 12.63 -8.82 -27.73
CA ARG A 15 11.86 -8.21 -28.84
C ARG A 15 10.44 -7.89 -28.42
N ALA A 16 9.76 -8.81 -27.73
CA ALA A 16 8.42 -8.59 -27.23
C ALA A 16 8.39 -7.43 -26.21
N LEU A 17 9.30 -7.39 -25.25
CA LEU A 17 9.38 -6.33 -24.25
C LEU A 17 9.76 -4.97 -24.83
N SER A 18 10.45 -4.91 -25.97
CA SER A 18 10.78 -3.64 -26.63
C SER A 18 9.64 -3.05 -27.46
N ALA A 19 8.54 -3.77 -27.66
CA ALA A 19 7.42 -3.29 -28.48
C ALA A 19 6.47 -2.37 -27.66
N PRO A 20 6.03 -1.22 -28.20
CA PRO A 20 5.20 -0.27 -27.46
C PRO A 20 3.79 -0.81 -27.14
N GLY A 21 3.28 -1.77 -27.92
CA GLY A 21 1.95 -2.38 -27.73
C GLY A 21 1.88 -3.41 -26.60
N THR A 22 3.00 -3.95 -26.17
CA THR A 22 3.07 -5.07 -25.18
C THR A 22 2.44 -4.72 -23.83
N ALA A 23 2.50 -3.45 -23.42
CA ALA A 23 1.98 -3.00 -22.13
C ALA A 23 0.50 -3.38 -21.88
N ASN A 24 -0.35 -3.33 -22.91
CA ASN A 24 -1.77 -3.69 -22.76
C ASN A 24 -1.94 -5.20 -22.54
N GLY A 25 -1.17 -6.02 -23.25
CA GLY A 25 -1.16 -7.47 -23.05
C GLY A 25 -0.68 -7.85 -21.65
N LEU A 26 0.31 -7.15 -21.10
CA LEU A 26 0.80 -7.38 -19.74
C LEU A 26 -0.22 -6.97 -18.66
N ILE A 27 -0.98 -5.89 -18.88
CA ILE A 27 -2.10 -5.54 -18.00
C ILE A 27 -3.18 -6.62 -18.05
N LEU A 28 -3.53 -7.09 -19.26
CA LEU A 28 -4.50 -8.18 -19.40
C LEU A 28 -4.02 -9.45 -18.71
N LEU A 29 -2.75 -9.82 -18.89
CA LEU A 29 -2.13 -10.95 -18.17
C LEU A 29 -2.28 -10.77 -16.66
N GLY A 30 -1.88 -9.62 -16.12
CA GLY A 30 -1.98 -9.32 -14.69
C GLY A 30 -3.43 -9.35 -14.17
N ALA A 31 -4.39 -8.89 -14.98
CA ALA A 31 -5.81 -8.94 -14.65
C ALA A 31 -6.34 -10.37 -14.64
N VAL A 32 -6.01 -11.17 -15.65
CA VAL A 32 -6.42 -12.60 -15.74
C VAL A 32 -5.86 -13.39 -14.56
N LEU A 33 -4.56 -13.25 -14.29
CA LEU A 33 -3.92 -13.91 -13.14
C LEU A 33 -4.57 -13.49 -11.82
N GLN A 34 -4.89 -12.21 -11.65
CA GLN A 34 -5.54 -11.72 -10.44
C GLN A 34 -6.95 -12.31 -10.27
N VAL A 35 -7.75 -12.36 -11.33
CA VAL A 35 -9.09 -12.97 -11.29
C VAL A 35 -9.00 -14.47 -10.98
N LEU A 36 -8.11 -15.19 -11.65
CA LEU A 36 -7.87 -16.62 -11.38
C LEU A 36 -7.45 -16.84 -9.93
N PHE A 37 -6.50 -16.04 -9.43
CA PHE A 37 -6.04 -16.16 -8.06
C PHE A 37 -7.14 -15.81 -7.04
N PHE A 38 -7.92 -14.77 -7.31
CA PHE A 38 -9.07 -14.41 -6.49
C PHE A 38 -10.10 -15.53 -6.40
N ILE A 39 -10.44 -16.17 -7.53
CA ILE A 39 -11.37 -17.31 -7.56
C ILE A 39 -10.78 -18.52 -6.81
N LEU A 40 -9.51 -18.86 -7.03
CA LEU A 40 -8.85 -19.95 -6.31
C LEU A 40 -8.82 -19.71 -4.80
N TYR A 41 -8.58 -18.46 -4.38
CA TYR A 41 -8.58 -18.08 -2.98
C TYR A 41 -9.99 -18.12 -2.36
N LEU A 42 -11.05 -17.80 -3.13
CA LEU A 42 -12.44 -17.95 -2.67
C LEU A 42 -12.84 -19.40 -2.41
N ILE A 43 -12.31 -20.33 -3.22
CA ILE A 43 -12.63 -21.76 -3.13
C ILE A 43 -11.85 -22.43 -1.99
N ASN A 44 -10.56 -22.09 -1.83
CA ASN A 44 -9.62 -22.83 -1.00
C ASN A 44 -9.05 -22.02 0.18
N GLY A 45 -9.28 -20.71 0.23
CA GLY A 45 -8.69 -19.83 1.24
C GLY A 45 -9.57 -19.69 2.46
N ASP A 46 -8.96 -19.83 3.64
CA ASP A 46 -9.61 -19.55 4.91
C ASP A 46 -9.67 -18.05 5.20
N VAL A 47 -10.49 -17.67 6.16
CA VAL A 47 -10.58 -16.31 6.67
C VAL A 47 -9.56 -16.14 7.79
N HIS A 48 -8.61 -15.24 7.61
CA HIS A 48 -7.65 -14.89 8.65
C HIS A 48 -8.32 -14.14 9.79
N VAL A 49 -7.79 -14.24 11.01
CA VAL A 49 -8.37 -13.59 12.20
C VAL A 49 -8.53 -12.08 12.03
N ASP A 50 -7.53 -11.40 11.47
CA ASP A 50 -7.58 -9.94 11.26
C ASP A 50 -8.59 -9.57 10.15
N GLU A 51 -8.72 -10.40 9.11
CA GLU A 51 -9.75 -10.25 8.09
C GLU A 51 -11.16 -10.47 8.67
N ALA A 52 -11.32 -11.47 9.53
CA ALA A 52 -12.60 -11.73 10.20
C ALA A 52 -13.03 -10.52 11.03
N MET A 53 -12.11 -9.93 11.78
CA MET A 53 -12.36 -8.73 12.57
C MET A 53 -12.78 -7.54 11.71
N LEU A 54 -12.04 -7.28 10.61
CA LEU A 54 -12.36 -6.24 9.64
C LEU A 54 -13.76 -6.44 9.06
N VAL A 55 -14.08 -7.66 8.63
CA VAL A 55 -15.37 -7.97 8.02
C VAL A 55 -16.52 -7.88 9.01
N LEU A 56 -16.32 -8.26 10.28
CA LEU A 56 -17.33 -8.08 11.33
C LEU A 56 -17.64 -6.60 11.57
N ASN A 57 -16.61 -5.76 11.69
CA ASN A 57 -16.77 -4.31 11.78
C ASN A 57 -17.47 -3.73 10.54
N ALA A 58 -17.07 -4.17 9.34
CA ALA A 58 -17.69 -3.74 8.09
C ALA A 58 -19.18 -4.12 8.00
N ARG A 59 -19.55 -5.29 8.51
CA ARG A 59 -20.96 -5.75 8.59
C ARG A 59 -21.78 -4.91 9.55
N SER A 60 -21.23 -4.62 10.73
CA SER A 60 -21.88 -3.76 11.72
C SER A 60 -22.10 -2.35 11.15
N LEU A 61 -21.06 -1.75 10.58
CA LEU A 61 -21.17 -0.46 9.91
C LEU A 61 -22.21 -0.44 8.78
N ALA A 62 -22.26 -1.48 7.95
CA ALA A 62 -23.19 -1.57 6.84
C ALA A 62 -24.65 -1.62 7.29
N ARG A 63 -24.93 -2.20 8.46
CA ARG A 63 -26.28 -2.37 9.01
C ARG A 63 -26.69 -1.23 9.93
N GLU A 64 -25.81 -0.85 10.86
CA GLU A 64 -26.12 -0.02 12.01
C GLU A 64 -25.39 1.32 12.01
N GLY A 65 -24.35 1.47 11.20
CA GLY A 65 -23.50 2.66 11.18
C GLY A 65 -22.54 2.76 12.37
N THR A 66 -22.39 1.64 13.11
CA THR A 66 -21.46 1.50 14.25
C THR A 66 -20.50 0.35 14.02
N ASP A 67 -19.39 0.33 14.73
CA ASP A 67 -18.54 -0.84 14.84
C ASP A 67 -19.19 -1.91 15.75
N ILE A 68 -18.49 -3.03 15.96
CA ILE A 68 -19.00 -4.12 16.81
C ILE A 68 -19.04 -3.77 18.31
N PHE A 69 -18.40 -2.69 18.73
CA PHE A 69 -18.40 -2.17 20.11
C PHE A 69 -19.42 -1.02 20.30
N GLY A 70 -20.19 -0.67 19.27
CA GLY A 70 -21.21 0.37 19.30
C GLY A 70 -20.68 1.78 19.02
N GLN A 71 -19.42 1.97 18.67
CA GLN A 71 -18.88 3.28 18.29
C GLN A 71 -19.39 3.68 16.90
N ARG A 72 -19.92 4.89 16.80
CA ARG A 72 -20.47 5.39 15.54
C ARG A 72 -19.35 5.92 14.64
N MET A 73 -19.20 5.32 13.45
CA MET A 73 -18.26 5.78 12.41
C MET A 73 -16.85 6.10 12.96
N PRO A 74 -16.14 5.15 13.61
CA PRO A 74 -14.85 5.43 14.23
C PRO A 74 -13.76 5.73 13.19
N VAL A 75 -12.86 6.65 13.51
CA VAL A 75 -11.68 6.96 12.68
C VAL A 75 -10.65 5.82 12.70
N TYR A 76 -10.62 5.07 13.78
CA TYR A 76 -9.81 3.89 13.97
C TYR A 76 -10.61 2.84 14.75
N PHE A 77 -10.50 1.56 14.38
CA PHE A 77 -11.30 0.49 14.96
C PHE A 77 -10.52 -0.23 16.06
N ASP A 78 -11.15 -0.41 17.22
CA ASP A 78 -10.62 -1.32 18.23
C ASP A 78 -10.75 -2.78 17.79
N THR A 79 -9.84 -3.63 18.26
CA THR A 79 -9.86 -5.06 17.99
C THR A 79 -10.08 -5.86 19.26
N TRP A 80 -10.64 -7.07 19.12
CA TRP A 80 -10.99 -7.94 20.26
C TRP A 80 -9.78 -8.54 20.99
N LEU A 81 -8.59 -8.53 20.37
CA LEU A 81 -7.43 -9.14 20.98
C LEU A 81 -6.46 -8.12 21.57
N TYR A 82 -5.97 -7.19 20.82
CA TYR A 82 -5.07 -6.11 21.27
C TYR A 82 -4.77 -5.16 20.11
N GLY A 83 -4.77 -3.88 20.38
CA GLY A 83 -4.45 -2.83 19.40
C GLY A 83 -5.66 -2.42 18.60
N GLY A 84 -5.44 -1.97 17.36
CA GLY A 84 -6.50 -1.46 16.53
C GLY A 84 -6.25 -1.71 15.04
N GLN A 85 -7.25 -1.41 14.24
CA GLN A 85 -7.27 -1.63 12.81
C GLN A 85 -7.59 -0.34 12.08
N SER A 86 -6.84 -0.06 11.03
CA SER A 86 -7.01 1.15 10.22
C SER A 86 -8.32 1.13 9.44
N SER A 87 -8.91 2.30 9.24
CA SER A 87 -10.33 2.39 8.88
C SER A 87 -10.64 2.27 7.39
N LEU A 88 -9.71 2.56 6.49
CA LEU A 88 -9.97 2.61 5.04
C LEU A 88 -10.57 1.30 4.51
N ALA A 89 -9.95 0.17 4.83
CA ALA A 89 -10.40 -1.14 4.36
C ALA A 89 -11.80 -1.48 4.86
N THR A 90 -12.05 -1.23 6.16
CA THR A 90 -13.34 -1.50 6.80
C THR A 90 -14.47 -0.68 6.18
N TYR A 91 -14.25 0.63 5.92
CA TYR A 91 -15.26 1.47 5.28
C TYR A 91 -15.55 1.06 3.83
N LEU A 92 -14.51 0.72 3.06
CA LEU A 92 -14.69 0.23 1.69
C LEU A 92 -15.44 -1.10 1.67
N ALA A 93 -15.08 -2.03 2.55
CA ALA A 93 -15.80 -3.30 2.70
C ALA A 93 -17.27 -3.08 3.13
N ALA A 94 -17.53 -2.18 4.11
CA ALA A 94 -18.88 -1.85 4.55
C ALA A 94 -19.75 -1.28 3.43
N ALA A 95 -19.20 -0.37 2.62
CA ALA A 95 -19.91 0.18 1.46
C ALA A 95 -20.30 -0.91 0.46
N PHE A 96 -19.39 -1.83 0.14
CA PHE A 96 -19.68 -2.93 -0.78
C PHE A 96 -20.67 -3.93 -0.19
N ILE A 97 -20.54 -4.28 1.10
CA ILE A 97 -21.49 -5.15 1.80
C ILE A 97 -22.91 -4.53 1.78
N ARG A 98 -23.02 -3.24 2.00
CA ARG A 98 -24.30 -2.52 1.97
C ARG A 98 -24.95 -2.54 0.59
N LEU A 99 -24.15 -2.46 -0.49
CA LEU A 99 -24.63 -2.38 -1.87
C LEU A 99 -24.90 -3.76 -2.50
N PHE A 100 -24.06 -4.75 -2.21
CA PHE A 100 -24.02 -6.01 -2.95
C PHE A 100 -24.31 -7.25 -2.08
N GLY A 101 -24.42 -7.08 -0.75
CA GLY A 101 -24.75 -8.17 0.17
C GLY A 101 -23.60 -8.60 1.06
N ASN A 102 -23.87 -9.58 1.95
CA ASN A 102 -23.03 -9.89 3.12
C ASN A 102 -22.12 -11.13 2.95
N GLN A 103 -21.60 -11.37 1.74
CA GLN A 103 -20.69 -12.47 1.50
C GLN A 103 -19.21 -11.99 1.68
N ILE A 104 -18.34 -12.90 2.10
CA ILE A 104 -16.91 -12.60 2.34
C ILE A 104 -16.21 -12.08 1.07
N TRP A 105 -16.52 -12.64 -0.10
CA TRP A 105 -15.92 -12.20 -1.35
C TRP A 105 -16.31 -10.76 -1.72
N ILE A 106 -17.48 -10.28 -1.29
CA ILE A 106 -17.91 -8.89 -1.48
C ILE A 106 -17.01 -7.95 -0.65
N ALA A 107 -16.70 -8.34 0.59
CA ALA A 107 -15.77 -7.57 1.43
C ALA A 107 -14.35 -7.51 0.84
N ARG A 108 -13.91 -8.54 0.10
CA ARG A 108 -12.61 -8.62 -0.57
C ARG A 108 -12.55 -7.84 -1.89
N LEU A 109 -13.71 -7.63 -2.52
CA LEU A 109 -13.79 -7.04 -3.86
C LEU A 109 -13.19 -5.63 -3.98
N PRO A 110 -13.38 -4.68 -3.01
CA PRO A 110 -12.79 -3.36 -3.09
C PRO A 110 -11.27 -3.38 -3.22
N LEU A 111 -10.59 -4.27 -2.49
CA LEU A 111 -9.14 -4.41 -2.57
C LEU A 111 -8.72 -4.98 -3.93
N ALA A 112 -9.41 -6.01 -4.42
CA ALA A 112 -9.16 -6.58 -5.73
C ALA A 112 -9.30 -5.54 -6.85
N LEU A 113 -10.33 -4.69 -6.80
CA LEU A 113 -10.55 -3.59 -7.75
C LEU A 113 -9.45 -2.52 -7.62
N THR A 114 -9.02 -2.20 -6.41
CA THR A 114 -7.93 -1.25 -6.15
C THR A 114 -6.61 -1.77 -6.73
N ALA A 115 -6.31 -3.04 -6.53
CA ALA A 115 -5.12 -3.70 -7.08
C ALA A 115 -5.16 -3.77 -8.62
N PHE A 116 -6.32 -4.03 -9.20
CA PHE A 116 -6.51 -4.00 -10.64
C PHE A 116 -6.28 -2.59 -11.21
N ALA A 117 -6.89 -1.57 -10.61
CA ALA A 117 -6.67 -0.17 -10.99
C ALA A 117 -5.19 0.24 -10.82
N GLY A 118 -4.49 -0.34 -9.86
CA GLY A 118 -3.06 -0.15 -9.64
C GLY A 118 -2.19 -0.52 -10.85
N LEU A 119 -2.58 -1.52 -11.66
CA LEU A 119 -1.85 -1.87 -12.89
C LEU A 119 -1.86 -0.71 -13.91
N PHE A 120 -2.98 0.01 -14.02
CA PHE A 120 -3.08 1.17 -14.91
C PHE A 120 -2.30 2.36 -14.36
N ALA A 121 -2.35 2.59 -13.05
CA ALA A 121 -1.55 3.63 -12.41
C ALA A 121 -0.05 3.36 -12.58
N LEU A 122 0.39 2.12 -12.40
CA LEU A 122 1.77 1.70 -12.63
C LEU A 122 2.19 1.93 -14.08
N LYS A 123 1.37 1.50 -15.06
CA LYS A 123 1.63 1.77 -16.48
C LYS A 123 1.78 3.26 -16.75
N GLY A 124 0.90 4.10 -16.18
CA GLY A 124 0.98 5.55 -16.30
C GLY A 124 2.27 6.10 -15.70
N LEU A 125 2.60 5.66 -14.49
CA LEU A 125 3.80 6.08 -13.76
C LEU A 125 5.09 5.73 -14.50
N VAL A 126 5.27 4.48 -14.92
CA VAL A 126 6.50 4.06 -15.62
C VAL A 126 6.65 4.74 -16.98
N ARG A 127 5.55 5.07 -17.66
CA ARG A 127 5.59 5.85 -18.90
C ARG A 127 6.05 7.30 -18.69
N LEU A 128 5.67 7.90 -17.57
CA LEU A 128 6.09 9.24 -17.21
C LEU A 128 7.56 9.27 -16.77
N LEU A 129 8.01 8.25 -16.03
CA LEU A 129 9.38 8.17 -15.50
C LEU A 129 10.41 7.75 -16.57
N PHE A 130 10.02 6.89 -17.51
CA PHE A 130 10.89 6.29 -18.53
C PHE A 130 10.34 6.49 -19.94
N PRO A 131 10.18 7.75 -20.43
CA PRO A 131 9.59 8.01 -21.73
C PRO A 131 10.42 7.37 -22.85
N GLY A 132 9.76 6.61 -23.75
CA GLY A 132 10.40 5.93 -24.88
C GLY A 132 11.17 4.65 -24.54
N GLN A 133 11.38 4.33 -23.25
CA GLN A 133 12.11 3.13 -22.81
C GLN A 133 11.16 1.94 -22.64
N TYR A 134 10.57 1.46 -23.74
CA TYR A 134 9.54 0.41 -23.71
C TYR A 134 10.00 -0.87 -23.01
N THR A 135 11.27 -1.26 -23.15
CA THR A 135 11.80 -2.44 -22.46
C THR A 135 11.68 -2.31 -20.95
N VAL A 136 12.13 -1.18 -20.38
CA VAL A 136 12.02 -0.92 -18.93
C VAL A 136 10.56 -0.91 -18.49
N GLN A 137 9.70 -0.15 -19.22
CA GLN A 137 8.27 -0.05 -18.89
C GLN A 137 7.60 -1.44 -18.88
N ASN A 138 7.82 -2.23 -19.92
CA ASN A 138 7.19 -3.54 -20.06
C ASN A 138 7.78 -4.57 -19.09
N THR A 139 9.07 -4.51 -18.77
CA THR A 139 9.69 -5.37 -17.74
C THR A 139 9.06 -5.11 -16.38
N VAL A 140 8.93 -3.85 -15.96
CA VAL A 140 8.28 -3.49 -14.68
C VAL A 140 6.83 -4.01 -14.65
N LEU A 141 6.08 -3.82 -15.74
CA LEU A 141 4.71 -4.31 -15.83
C LEU A 141 4.63 -5.83 -15.79
N LEU A 142 5.54 -6.54 -16.48
CA LEU A 142 5.59 -8.01 -16.47
C LEU A 142 5.85 -8.52 -15.05
N LEU A 143 6.90 -8.02 -14.40
CA LEU A 143 7.25 -8.43 -13.04
C LEU A 143 6.09 -8.19 -12.07
N THR A 144 5.44 -7.03 -12.16
CA THR A 144 4.27 -6.74 -11.31
C THR A 144 3.07 -7.62 -11.65
N ALA A 145 2.84 -7.93 -12.95
CA ALA A 145 1.72 -8.76 -13.36
C ALA A 145 1.78 -10.19 -12.79
N ILE A 146 3.00 -10.75 -12.73
CA ILE A 146 3.24 -12.12 -12.25
C ILE A 146 3.65 -12.20 -10.79
N GLU A 147 3.79 -11.07 -10.08
CA GLU A 147 4.24 -11.03 -8.69
C GLU A 147 3.26 -11.77 -7.77
N PRO A 148 3.67 -12.90 -7.16
CA PRO A 148 2.77 -13.71 -6.35
C PRO A 148 2.23 -12.98 -5.13
N TRP A 149 3.05 -12.14 -4.49
CA TRP A 149 2.62 -11.38 -3.32
C TRP A 149 1.51 -10.38 -3.65
N ARG A 150 1.61 -9.68 -4.79
CA ARG A 150 0.55 -8.80 -5.27
C ARG A 150 -0.76 -9.55 -5.52
N LEU A 151 -0.67 -10.73 -6.16
CA LEU A 151 -1.83 -11.57 -6.43
C LEU A 151 -2.48 -12.04 -5.13
N TYR A 152 -1.67 -12.51 -4.18
CA TYR A 152 -2.14 -12.94 -2.88
C TYR A 152 -2.79 -11.80 -2.09
N GLN A 153 -2.10 -10.65 -1.94
CA GLN A 153 -2.64 -9.49 -1.23
C GLN A 153 -3.92 -8.94 -1.86
N SER A 154 -4.09 -9.05 -3.17
CA SER A 154 -5.30 -8.56 -3.84
C SER A 154 -6.55 -9.42 -3.58
N ALA A 155 -6.39 -10.62 -3.06
CA ALA A 155 -7.48 -11.55 -2.78
C ALA A 155 -7.87 -11.62 -1.30
N TRP A 156 -7.07 -11.03 -0.42
CA TRP A 156 -7.22 -11.12 1.03
C TRP A 156 -7.33 -9.72 1.65
N THR A 157 -8.48 -9.37 2.23
CA THR A 157 -8.72 -8.02 2.69
C THR A 157 -8.15 -7.76 4.10
N LEU A 158 -7.05 -7.00 4.13
CA LEU A 158 -6.47 -6.44 5.35
C LEU A 158 -6.34 -4.92 5.21
N ASP A 159 -6.26 -4.24 6.33
CA ASP A 159 -6.05 -2.79 6.36
C ASP A 159 -4.74 -2.39 5.67
N CYS A 160 -3.63 -3.02 6.03
CA CYS A 160 -2.30 -2.73 5.46
C CYS A 160 -2.19 -3.03 3.95
N ALA A 161 -3.03 -3.92 3.40
CA ALA A 161 -2.96 -4.33 2.00
C ALA A 161 -3.32 -3.20 1.01
N TYR A 162 -4.04 -2.17 1.46
CA TYR A 162 -4.34 -0.99 0.63
C TYR A 162 -3.18 -0.03 0.48
N LEU A 163 -2.27 0.05 1.45
CA LEU A 163 -1.21 1.06 1.49
C LEU A 163 -0.32 1.09 0.24
N PRO A 164 0.19 -0.04 -0.30
CA PRO A 164 1.02 -0.03 -1.51
C PRO A 164 0.30 0.56 -2.73
N PHE A 165 -0.98 0.25 -2.90
CA PHE A 165 -1.76 0.74 -4.03
C PHE A 165 -2.09 2.22 -3.88
N VAL A 166 -2.46 2.67 -2.69
CA VAL A 166 -2.74 4.08 -2.40
C VAL A 166 -1.48 4.93 -2.61
N LEU A 167 -0.32 4.46 -2.16
CA LEU A 167 0.97 5.12 -2.42
C LEU A 167 1.31 5.15 -3.91
N LEU A 168 1.03 4.07 -4.65
CA LEU A 168 1.22 4.04 -6.09
C LEU A 168 0.38 5.10 -6.80
N PHE A 169 -0.91 5.24 -6.45
CA PHE A 169 -1.76 6.30 -6.99
C PHE A 169 -1.23 7.69 -6.60
N ALA A 170 -0.82 7.88 -5.35
CA ALA A 170 -0.26 9.14 -4.88
C ALA A 170 0.98 9.56 -5.68
N LEU A 171 1.91 8.63 -5.91
CA LEU A 171 3.11 8.85 -6.71
C LEU A 171 2.78 9.08 -8.19
N TYR A 172 1.86 8.31 -8.76
CA TYR A 172 1.41 8.50 -10.14
C TYR A 172 0.87 9.92 -10.35
N PHE A 173 -0.03 10.39 -9.47
CA PHE A 173 -0.59 11.74 -9.57
C PHE A 173 0.47 12.81 -9.31
N LEU A 174 1.40 12.59 -8.38
CA LEU A 174 2.51 13.53 -8.13
C LEU A 174 3.39 13.71 -9.37
N VAL A 175 3.85 12.61 -9.96
CA VAL A 175 4.69 12.66 -11.15
C VAL A 175 3.93 13.25 -12.33
N HIS A 176 2.64 12.92 -12.47
CA HIS A 176 1.79 13.51 -13.50
C HIS A 176 1.66 15.04 -13.33
N ALA A 177 1.49 15.53 -12.09
CA ALA A 177 1.43 16.96 -11.79
C ALA A 177 2.74 17.68 -12.14
N VAL A 178 3.88 17.02 -11.94
CA VAL A 178 5.22 17.57 -12.25
C VAL A 178 5.47 17.61 -13.76
N GLU A 179 5.22 16.49 -14.45
CA GLU A 179 5.59 16.32 -15.86
C GLU A 179 4.57 16.93 -16.84
N LYS A 180 3.30 17.05 -16.46
CA LYS A 180 2.23 17.56 -17.34
C LYS A 180 1.69 18.91 -16.85
N PRO A 181 1.79 19.99 -17.64
CA PRO A 181 1.37 21.33 -17.19
C PRO A 181 -0.15 21.50 -17.07
N LYS A 182 -0.93 20.73 -17.82
CA LYS A 182 -2.39 20.80 -17.79
C LYS A 182 -2.93 20.17 -16.51
N ALA A 183 -3.85 20.85 -15.84
CA ALA A 183 -4.54 20.40 -14.62
C ALA A 183 -3.59 20.08 -13.43
N ARG A 184 -2.44 20.72 -13.34
CA ARG A 184 -1.45 20.49 -12.25
C ARG A 184 -2.08 20.56 -10.86
N LEU A 185 -2.91 21.55 -10.59
CA LEU A 185 -3.53 21.71 -9.28
C LEU A 185 -4.39 20.50 -8.91
N LEU A 186 -5.18 19.99 -9.85
CA LEU A 186 -5.99 18.78 -9.67
C LEU A 186 -5.10 17.58 -9.32
N PHE A 187 -4.01 17.37 -10.06
CA PHE A 187 -3.14 16.22 -9.80
C PHE A 187 -2.35 16.32 -8.50
N TYR A 188 -1.94 17.53 -8.07
CA TYR A 188 -1.40 17.74 -6.73
C TYR A 188 -2.45 17.43 -5.65
N THR A 189 -3.69 17.88 -5.85
CA THR A 189 -4.81 17.59 -4.94
C THR A 189 -5.07 16.08 -4.84
N LEU A 190 -5.18 15.38 -5.96
CA LEU A 190 -5.39 13.93 -5.99
C LEU A 190 -4.23 13.16 -5.34
N SER A 191 -2.99 13.60 -5.61
CA SER A 191 -1.81 13.02 -4.96
C SER A 191 -1.88 13.14 -3.45
N MET A 192 -2.18 14.34 -2.93
CA MET A 192 -2.25 14.55 -1.47
C MET A 192 -3.44 13.86 -0.82
N ALA A 193 -4.59 13.80 -1.51
CA ALA A 193 -5.73 13.00 -1.05
C ALA A 193 -5.36 11.51 -0.93
N CYS A 194 -4.64 10.96 -1.92
CA CYS A 194 -4.14 9.59 -1.84
C CYS A 194 -3.12 9.41 -0.69
N PHE A 195 -2.16 10.34 -0.50
CA PHE A 195 -1.26 10.26 0.66
C PHE A 195 -2.03 10.31 1.98
N ALA A 196 -3.04 11.19 2.09
CA ALA A 196 -3.91 11.24 3.27
C ALA A 196 -4.68 9.92 3.48
N LEU A 197 -5.23 9.31 2.42
CA LEU A 197 -5.86 7.99 2.49
C LEU A 197 -4.91 6.92 3.00
N GLY A 198 -3.61 7.03 2.70
CA GLY A 198 -2.59 6.13 3.23
C GLY A 198 -2.52 6.12 4.76
N LEU A 199 -2.81 7.25 5.43
CA LEU A 199 -2.87 7.35 6.90
C LEU A 199 -4.02 6.51 7.47
N TYR A 200 -5.13 6.39 6.73
CA TYR A 200 -6.28 5.56 7.10
C TYR A 200 -6.15 4.12 6.62
N ALA A 201 -5.15 3.82 5.79
CA ALA A 201 -4.89 2.46 5.30
C ALA A 201 -4.03 1.66 6.28
N TYR A 202 -3.04 2.29 6.92
CA TYR A 202 -2.18 1.59 7.87
C TYR A 202 -1.49 2.55 8.84
N MET A 203 -1.48 2.22 10.13
CA MET A 203 -0.92 3.09 11.18
C MET A 203 0.56 3.45 10.95
N ALA A 204 1.38 2.52 10.45
CA ALA A 204 2.79 2.81 10.14
C ALA A 204 2.97 3.91 9.08
N ALA A 205 1.96 4.19 8.28
CA ALA A 205 1.97 5.28 7.31
C ALA A 205 2.07 6.66 7.98
N ALA A 206 1.68 6.78 9.25
CA ALA A 206 1.84 8.01 10.03
C ALA A 206 3.30 8.49 10.12
N ILE A 207 4.26 7.58 10.06
CA ILE A 207 5.69 7.90 10.04
C ILE A 207 6.20 7.91 8.60
N LEU A 208 5.83 6.89 7.81
CA LEU A 208 6.33 6.71 6.44
C LEU A 208 5.96 7.88 5.52
N ILE A 209 4.69 8.31 5.53
CA ILE A 209 4.19 9.32 4.59
C ILE A 209 4.83 10.69 4.83
N PRO A 210 4.89 11.25 6.05
CA PRO A 210 5.56 12.53 6.27
C PRO A 210 7.03 12.53 5.85
N VAL A 211 7.78 11.47 6.19
CA VAL A 211 9.19 11.34 5.79
C VAL A 211 9.32 11.29 4.27
N LEU A 212 8.52 10.47 3.61
CA LEU A 212 8.51 10.36 2.15
C LEU A 212 8.17 11.70 1.48
N LEU A 213 7.14 12.40 1.99
CA LEU A 213 6.73 13.70 1.45
C LEU A 213 7.82 14.77 1.62
N VAL A 214 8.46 14.84 2.78
CA VAL A 214 9.59 15.76 2.99
C VAL A 214 10.68 15.52 1.96
N ILE A 215 11.12 14.27 1.78
CA ILE A 215 12.16 13.91 0.82
C ILE A 215 11.74 14.27 -0.62
N LEU A 216 10.53 13.90 -1.03
CA LEU A 216 10.04 14.14 -2.39
C LEU A 216 9.89 15.64 -2.67
N TYR A 217 9.25 16.38 -1.76
CA TYR A 217 8.95 17.80 -1.97
C TYR A 217 10.22 18.65 -1.93
N LEU A 218 11.12 18.40 -0.98
CA LEU A 218 12.42 19.06 -0.96
C LEU A 218 13.21 18.79 -2.25
N SER A 219 13.24 17.53 -2.71
CA SER A 219 13.90 17.19 -3.97
C SER A 219 13.30 17.93 -5.17
N LEU A 220 11.96 18.03 -5.25
CA LEU A 220 11.28 18.74 -6.34
C LEU A 220 11.49 20.24 -6.28
N LEU A 221 11.54 20.85 -5.09
CA LEU A 221 11.82 22.28 -4.89
C LEU A 221 13.26 22.61 -5.23
N ILE A 222 14.23 21.86 -4.72
CA ILE A 222 15.67 22.04 -5.00
C ILE A 222 15.95 21.88 -6.50
N LYS A 223 15.35 20.89 -7.16
CA LYS A 223 15.47 20.68 -8.61
C LYS A 223 14.64 21.68 -9.44
N LYS A 224 13.95 22.62 -8.80
CA LYS A 224 13.07 23.63 -9.44
C LYS A 224 11.97 23.02 -10.33
N LYS A 225 11.61 21.74 -10.10
CA LYS A 225 10.53 21.05 -10.83
C LYS A 225 9.14 21.40 -10.31
N MET A 226 9.04 21.97 -9.10
CA MET A 226 7.80 22.42 -8.48
C MET A 226 7.90 23.86 -7.98
N LYS A 227 6.85 24.65 -8.16
CA LYS A 227 6.75 26.01 -7.58
C LYS A 227 6.29 25.90 -6.13
N PHE A 228 6.82 26.75 -5.24
CA PHE A 228 6.51 26.77 -3.81
C PHE A 228 5.01 26.86 -3.51
N ARG A 229 4.24 27.62 -4.31
CA ARG A 229 2.78 27.72 -4.16
C ARG A 229 2.06 26.36 -4.28
N TYR A 230 2.57 25.43 -5.09
CA TYR A 230 2.00 24.07 -5.20
C TYR A 230 2.37 23.20 -4.01
N ALA A 231 3.55 23.41 -3.41
CA ALA A 231 3.91 22.75 -2.17
C ALA A 231 2.98 23.20 -1.03
N LEU A 232 2.75 24.50 -0.91
CA LEU A 232 1.85 25.07 0.11
C LEU A 232 0.41 24.53 -0.08
N TRP A 233 -0.10 24.54 -1.31
CA TRP A 233 -1.41 23.95 -1.63
C TRP A 233 -1.49 22.47 -1.24
N SER A 234 -0.47 21.69 -1.56
CA SER A 234 -0.38 20.28 -1.23
C SER A 234 -0.43 20.01 0.28
N VAL A 235 0.31 20.82 1.06
CA VAL A 235 0.28 20.75 2.53
C VAL A 235 -1.12 21.07 3.06
N ALA A 236 -1.77 22.10 2.51
CA ALA A 236 -3.14 22.45 2.91
C ALA A 236 -4.13 21.31 2.62
N VAL A 237 -4.07 20.70 1.44
CA VAL A 237 -4.92 19.55 1.08
C VAL A 237 -4.65 18.37 2.01
N LEU A 238 -3.37 18.05 2.26
CA LEU A 238 -3.00 16.95 3.17
C LEU A 238 -3.55 17.21 4.57
N ALA A 239 -3.37 18.44 5.11
CA ALA A 239 -3.84 18.81 6.44
C ALA A 239 -5.37 18.67 6.57
N VAL A 240 -6.12 19.13 5.56
CA VAL A 240 -7.59 18.99 5.56
C VAL A 240 -8.02 17.53 5.49
N CYS A 241 -7.45 16.75 4.58
CA CYS A 241 -7.82 15.34 4.42
C CYS A 241 -7.35 14.45 5.59
N ALA A 242 -6.23 14.80 6.21
CA ALA A 242 -5.68 14.07 7.36
C ALA A 242 -6.24 14.56 8.71
N LEU A 243 -7.10 15.58 8.72
CA LEU A 243 -7.54 16.23 9.97
C LEU A 243 -8.14 15.24 10.98
N PRO A 244 -9.06 14.32 10.63
CA PRO A 244 -9.58 13.34 11.60
C PRO A 244 -8.47 12.47 12.19
N PHE A 245 -7.49 12.06 11.38
CA PHE A 245 -6.35 11.26 11.83
C PHE A 245 -5.40 12.06 12.75
N LEU A 246 -5.19 13.34 12.47
CA LEU A 246 -4.41 14.24 13.33
C LEU A 246 -5.11 14.46 14.68
N LEU A 247 -6.44 14.63 14.67
CA LEU A 247 -7.24 14.71 15.91
C LEU A 247 -7.12 13.43 16.72
N LEU A 248 -7.17 12.26 16.08
CA LEU A 248 -6.94 10.97 16.75
C LEU A 248 -5.55 10.93 17.42
N GLY A 249 -4.51 11.43 16.75
CA GLY A 249 -3.17 11.55 17.34
C GLY A 249 -3.14 12.45 18.59
N LEU A 250 -3.88 13.56 18.59
CA LEU A 250 -4.00 14.46 19.76
C LEU A 250 -4.76 13.80 20.90
N VAL A 251 -5.85 13.07 20.60
CA VAL A 251 -6.63 12.32 21.59
C VAL A 251 -5.76 11.22 22.20
N GLN A 252 -5.05 10.46 21.36
CA GLN A 252 -4.16 9.38 21.82
C GLN A 252 -2.98 9.90 22.67
N ALA A 253 -2.52 11.12 22.41
CA ALA A 253 -1.48 11.79 23.21
C ALA A 253 -2.03 12.42 24.51
N GLY A 254 -3.34 12.34 24.78
CA GLY A 254 -3.98 12.97 25.94
C GLY A 254 -4.06 14.50 25.88
N LEU A 255 -3.76 15.08 24.72
CA LEU A 255 -3.83 16.54 24.49
C LEU A 255 -5.25 17.00 24.17
N LEU A 256 -6.10 16.11 23.72
CA LEU A 256 -7.51 16.34 23.44
C LEU A 256 -8.33 15.20 24.06
N LYS A 257 -9.55 15.52 24.53
CA LYS A 257 -10.52 14.53 24.97
C LYS A 257 -11.20 13.87 23.76
N ASP A 258 -11.78 12.70 23.98
CA ASP A 258 -12.64 12.03 22.99
C ASP A 258 -13.66 13.00 22.42
N CYS A 259 -13.80 13.00 21.12
CA CYS A 259 -14.64 13.95 20.43
C CYS A 259 -15.30 13.35 19.17
N ASN A 260 -16.34 14.04 18.67
CA ASN A 260 -16.96 13.75 17.39
C ASN A 260 -16.63 14.87 16.41
N PHE A 261 -16.10 14.50 15.26
CA PHE A 261 -15.78 15.43 14.18
C PHE A 261 -16.49 15.03 12.90
N LEU A 262 -17.39 15.87 12.40
CA LEU A 262 -18.21 15.62 11.19
C LEU A 262 -18.93 14.25 11.20
N GLY A 263 -19.36 13.79 12.36
CA GLY A 263 -20.06 12.51 12.54
C GLY A 263 -19.11 11.29 12.69
N LEU A 264 -17.80 11.52 12.68
CA LEU A 264 -16.80 10.49 12.97
C LEU A 264 -16.47 10.49 14.47
N SER A 265 -16.46 9.33 15.11
CA SER A 265 -16.00 9.18 16.49
C SER A 265 -14.48 9.10 16.54
N ILE A 266 -13.88 9.94 17.39
CA ILE A 266 -12.45 10.01 17.64
C ILE A 266 -12.24 9.73 19.13
N THR A 267 -11.88 8.51 19.45
CA THR A 267 -11.71 8.01 20.80
C THR A 267 -10.30 7.52 21.02
N ALA A 268 -9.78 7.68 22.24
CA ALA A 268 -8.49 7.11 22.61
C ALA A 268 -8.57 5.58 22.52
N MET A 269 -7.58 4.98 21.89
CA MET A 269 -7.41 3.52 21.90
C MET A 269 -6.81 3.11 23.24
N ASP A 270 -7.25 1.98 23.79
CA ASP A 270 -6.64 1.42 24.97
C ASP A 270 -5.16 1.10 24.72
N SER A 271 -4.31 1.60 25.62
CA SER A 271 -2.87 1.36 25.56
C SER A 271 -2.55 -0.04 26.07
N TYR A 272 -2.67 -1.04 25.21
CA TYR A 272 -2.33 -2.40 25.56
C TYR A 272 -0.82 -2.65 25.63
N ALA A 273 -0.42 -3.64 26.45
CA ALA A 273 0.97 -4.04 26.71
C ALA A 273 1.82 -4.29 25.44
N ARG A 274 1.18 -4.61 24.31
CA ARG A 274 1.86 -4.79 23.03
C ARG A 274 2.47 -3.48 22.50
N GLY A 275 1.81 -2.34 22.71
CA GLY A 275 2.36 -1.03 22.36
C GLY A 275 3.64 -0.72 23.15
N ASN A 276 3.66 -1.06 24.43
CA ASN A 276 4.81 -0.79 25.30
C ASN A 276 6.02 -1.70 25.01
N SER A 277 5.79 -2.93 24.50
CA SER A 277 6.88 -3.88 24.21
C SER A 277 7.48 -3.72 22.81
N THR A 278 6.71 -3.19 21.84
CA THR A 278 7.12 -3.13 20.44
C THR A 278 7.49 -1.72 19.95
N THR A 279 7.08 -0.67 20.65
CA THR A 279 7.40 0.71 20.25
C THR A 279 8.80 1.12 20.69
N ILE A 280 9.51 1.82 19.80
CA ILE A 280 10.82 2.41 20.07
C ILE A 280 10.76 3.37 21.28
N PHE A 281 9.62 4.03 21.48
CA PHE A 281 9.41 5.05 22.52
C PHE A 281 8.84 4.51 23.84
N GLY A 282 8.20 3.35 23.85
CA GLY A 282 7.37 2.88 24.98
C GLY A 282 8.10 2.47 26.26
N THR A 283 9.42 2.25 26.23
CA THR A 283 10.20 1.80 27.40
C THR A 283 11.55 2.49 27.55
N ALA A 284 11.87 3.44 26.67
CA ALA A 284 13.15 4.11 26.70
C ALA A 284 13.05 5.40 27.53
N GLY A 285 13.51 5.35 28.78
CA GLY A 285 13.52 6.51 29.67
C GLY A 285 14.50 7.65 29.29
N THR A 286 15.35 7.43 28.26
CA THR A 286 16.32 8.44 27.80
C THR A 286 16.43 8.48 26.28
N ALA A 287 16.78 9.66 25.73
CA ALA A 287 17.00 9.82 24.28
C ALA A 287 18.08 8.86 23.72
N GLY A 288 19.11 8.57 24.53
CA GLY A 288 20.16 7.61 24.14
C GLY A 288 19.64 6.18 23.99
N ALA A 289 18.76 5.73 24.91
CA ALA A 289 18.13 4.41 24.84
C ALA A 289 17.18 4.28 23.64
N VAL A 290 16.45 5.36 23.31
CA VAL A 290 15.62 5.44 22.08
C VAL A 290 16.48 5.28 20.84
N PHE A 291 17.59 6.02 20.76
CA PHE A 291 18.51 5.98 19.62
C PHE A 291 19.16 4.60 19.46
N GLN A 292 19.67 4.02 20.57
CA GLN A 292 20.27 2.69 20.56
C GLN A 292 19.27 1.61 20.10
N ARG A 293 18.01 1.68 20.56
CA ARG A 293 16.95 0.74 20.16
C ARG A 293 16.55 0.92 18.70
N ALA A 294 16.44 2.16 18.24
CA ALA A 294 16.17 2.45 16.82
C ALA A 294 17.29 1.88 15.93
N PHE A 295 18.55 2.06 16.31
CA PHE A 295 19.69 1.57 15.56
C PHE A 295 19.78 0.05 15.57
N SER A 296 19.53 -0.59 16.72
CA SER A 296 19.47 -2.06 16.84
C SER A 296 18.33 -2.65 16.00
N ASN A 297 17.14 -2.02 16.02
CA ASN A 297 16.01 -2.46 15.21
C ASN A 297 16.29 -2.28 13.72
N LEU A 298 16.91 -1.17 13.30
CA LEU A 298 17.32 -0.96 11.91
C LEU A 298 18.32 -2.01 11.48
N GLY A 299 19.34 -2.30 12.31
CA GLY A 299 20.32 -3.36 12.07
C GLY A 299 19.66 -4.74 11.95
N GLY A 300 18.69 -5.05 12.83
CA GLY A 300 17.89 -6.27 12.77
C GLY A 300 17.06 -6.38 11.49
N VAL A 301 16.39 -5.30 11.08
CA VAL A 301 15.62 -5.25 9.81
C VAL A 301 16.55 -5.42 8.61
N LEU A 302 17.66 -4.69 8.57
CA LEU A 302 18.63 -4.82 7.47
C LEU A 302 19.22 -6.22 7.39
N TYR A 303 19.60 -6.81 8.54
CA TYR A 303 20.18 -8.15 8.57
C TYR A 303 19.15 -9.25 8.28
N ASN A 304 17.95 -9.18 8.85
CA ASN A 304 16.95 -10.26 8.76
C ASN A 304 16.06 -10.16 7.51
N SER A 305 15.97 -9.00 6.88
CA SER A 305 15.14 -8.79 5.69
C SER A 305 15.98 -8.58 4.44
N LEU A 306 16.87 -7.60 4.45
CA LEU A 306 17.61 -7.21 3.24
C LEU A 306 18.67 -8.26 2.84
N VAL A 307 19.40 -8.81 3.81
CA VAL A 307 20.47 -9.79 3.52
C VAL A 307 19.92 -11.11 3.01
N PRO A 308 18.92 -11.75 3.68
CA PRO A 308 18.29 -12.96 3.16
C PRO A 308 17.56 -12.74 1.83
N ASP A 309 16.87 -11.61 1.66
CA ASP A 309 16.15 -11.30 0.42
C ASP A 309 17.13 -11.07 -0.75
N LEU A 310 18.23 -10.35 -0.53
CA LEU A 310 19.30 -10.17 -1.52
C LEU A 310 20.02 -11.49 -1.81
N MET A 311 20.21 -12.35 -0.82
CA MET A 311 20.89 -13.64 -0.98
C MET A 311 19.96 -14.76 -1.40
N LEU A 312 18.68 -14.50 -1.60
CA LEU A 312 17.68 -15.51 -2.00
C LEU A 312 17.54 -16.66 -1.00
N LEU A 313 17.89 -16.44 0.27
CA LEU A 313 17.96 -17.48 1.29
C LEU A 313 16.71 -17.56 2.16
N GLN A 314 15.82 -16.57 2.10
CA GLN A 314 14.66 -16.52 2.98
C GLN A 314 13.45 -17.18 2.35
N SER A 315 12.96 -18.24 3.00
CA SER A 315 11.58 -18.72 2.82
C SER A 315 10.67 -17.92 3.75
N ALA A 316 9.81 -17.08 3.20
CA ALA A 316 8.78 -16.43 4.00
C ALA A 316 7.67 -17.42 4.35
N ARG A 317 7.17 -17.36 5.59
CA ARG A 317 6.00 -18.13 6.00
C ARG A 317 4.74 -17.38 5.60
N TYR A 318 3.99 -17.92 4.67
CA TYR A 318 2.71 -17.35 4.23
C TYR A 318 1.58 -18.34 4.49
N PRO A 319 0.37 -17.88 4.84
CA PRO A 319 -0.80 -18.74 4.83
C PRO A 319 -1.00 -19.27 3.42
N THR A 320 -1.20 -20.55 3.28
CA THR A 320 -1.50 -21.20 2.01
C THR A 320 -2.97 -21.03 1.66
N LEU A 321 -3.34 -21.37 0.42
CA LEU A 321 -4.72 -21.44 -0.03
C LEU A 321 -5.56 -22.45 0.79
N SER A 322 -4.92 -23.37 1.49
CA SER A 322 -5.56 -24.34 2.38
C SER A 322 -5.52 -23.96 3.86
N GLY A 323 -5.16 -22.74 4.20
CA GLY A 323 -5.03 -22.29 5.59
C GLY A 323 -3.76 -22.73 6.28
N ASN A 324 -2.97 -23.63 5.71
CA ASN A 324 -1.69 -24.07 6.28
C ASN A 324 -0.61 -22.99 6.04
N VAL A 325 0.33 -22.89 6.98
CA VAL A 325 1.52 -22.05 6.81
C VAL A 325 2.57 -22.85 6.06
N SER A 326 2.95 -22.37 4.88
CA SER A 326 4.04 -22.96 4.10
C SER A 326 5.14 -21.93 3.81
N ASN A 327 6.34 -22.43 3.61
CA ASN A 327 7.48 -21.61 3.22
C ASN A 327 7.50 -21.47 1.69
N TYR A 328 7.25 -20.25 1.20
CA TYR A 328 7.40 -19.93 -0.22
C TYR A 328 8.64 -19.05 -0.43
N PRO A 329 9.50 -19.38 -1.37
CA PRO A 329 10.67 -18.56 -1.70
C PRO A 329 10.28 -17.38 -2.59
N PHE A 330 9.61 -16.36 -2.04
CA PHE A 330 9.16 -15.20 -2.83
C PHE A 330 10.32 -14.36 -3.37
N GLY A 331 11.36 -14.15 -2.59
CA GLY A 331 12.57 -13.47 -3.05
C GLY A 331 13.23 -14.20 -4.22
N HIS A 332 13.14 -15.53 -4.25
CA HIS A 332 13.69 -16.36 -5.32
C HIS A 332 12.99 -16.15 -6.67
N THR A 333 11.71 -15.79 -6.68
CA THR A 333 10.97 -15.62 -7.95
C THR A 333 11.44 -14.38 -8.69
N VAL A 334 11.58 -13.26 -8.00
CA VAL A 334 12.02 -11.99 -8.60
C VAL A 334 13.50 -12.05 -8.99
N ALA A 335 14.35 -12.53 -8.11
CA ALA A 335 15.78 -12.60 -8.38
C ALA A 335 16.16 -13.77 -9.31
N GLY A 336 15.43 -14.88 -9.29
CA GLY A 336 15.56 -15.91 -10.30
C GLY A 336 15.22 -15.40 -11.69
N LEU A 337 14.17 -14.57 -11.82
CA LEU A 337 13.82 -13.90 -13.07
C LEU A 337 14.87 -12.86 -13.49
N LEU A 338 15.47 -12.12 -12.54
CA LEU A 338 16.56 -11.18 -12.81
C LEU A 338 17.87 -11.87 -13.19
N ALA A 339 18.13 -13.08 -12.65
CA ALA A 339 19.31 -13.88 -13.01
C ALA A 339 19.17 -14.59 -14.38
N LEU A 340 17.94 -14.74 -14.88
CA LEU A 340 17.64 -15.28 -16.20
C LEU A 340 17.56 -14.22 -17.30
N ALA A 341 17.59 -12.93 -16.94
CA ALA A 341 17.56 -11.78 -17.86
C ALA A 341 18.97 -11.26 -18.16
#